data_f4650780fb8a6abf93d7f5bd203cc439
#
_entry.id   f4650780fb8a6abf93d7f5bd203cc439
#
_cell.length_a   1.000
_cell.length_b   1.000
_cell.length_c   1.000
_cell.angle_alpha   90.00
_cell.angle_beta   90.00
_cell.angle_gamma   90.00
#
_symmetry.space_group_name_H-M   'P 1'
#
loop_
_entity.id
_entity.type
_entity.pdbx_description
1 polymer ?
#
loop_
_entity_poly.entity_id
_entity_poly.type
_entity_poly.pdbx_seq_one_letter_code
_entity_poly.pdbx_strand_id
1 'polypeptide(L)'
;MRGKTARIILLIIFVALIATPLVLKRLSRNRATAKTDPSSSLSRYGFYLQEVSQTANVNFKHEAPTLDHRLDHIMPQVASMGAAVSVVDFNRDGWSDLYVTNSGEGSKNALFKNNHDGSFTDVAADLGIADVNQPGTGVSMGSVWGDYDNDGYEDLFLYKWGRPELYHNDAGQKFSRVTEKAGLPAWVNANTAVWFDYDRDGRLDLFLGG
;
A
#
# COMPACT_ATOMS: atom_id res chain seq x y z
N MET A 1 -11.66 -50.64 41.52
CA MET A 1 -12.01 -49.22 41.57
C MET A 1 -10.87 -48.28 41.02
N ARG A 2 -9.56 -48.58 41.21
CA ARG A 2 -8.44 -47.73 40.76
C ARG A 2 -8.38 -47.43 39.25
N GLY A 3 -8.79 -48.34 38.37
CA GLY A 3 -8.71 -48.16 36.91
C GLY A 3 -9.72 -47.16 36.31
N LYS A 4 -10.91 -47.00 36.91
CA LYS A 4 -11.93 -46.04 36.43
C LYS A 4 -11.55 -44.61 36.73
N THR A 5 -11.01 -44.35 37.93
CA THR A 5 -10.53 -43.01 38.36
C THR A 5 -9.37 -42.55 37.51
N ALA A 6 -8.39 -43.43 37.20
CA ALA A 6 -7.26 -43.11 36.33
C ALA A 6 -7.71 -42.75 34.89
N ARG A 7 -8.70 -43.45 34.34
CA ARG A 7 -9.25 -43.12 33.00
C ARG A 7 -9.97 -41.77 32.96
N ILE A 8 -10.70 -41.41 34.03
CA ILE A 8 -11.37 -40.12 34.14
C ILE A 8 -10.35 -38.98 34.22
N ILE A 9 -9.28 -39.15 35.02
CA ILE A 9 -8.21 -38.17 35.11
C ILE A 9 -7.51 -37.95 33.77
N LEU A 10 -7.19 -39.06 33.04
CA LEU A 10 -6.62 -38.98 31.71
C LEU A 10 -7.51 -38.26 30.71
N LEU A 11 -8.84 -38.53 30.75
CA LEU A 11 -9.79 -37.85 29.91
C LEU A 11 -9.83 -36.32 30.17
N ILE A 12 -9.84 -35.92 31.46
CA ILE A 12 -9.83 -34.50 31.84
C ILE A 12 -8.54 -33.79 31.35
N ILE A 13 -7.38 -34.43 31.52
CA ILE A 13 -6.11 -33.92 31.03
C ILE A 13 -6.12 -33.75 29.50
N PHE A 14 -6.64 -34.74 28.80
CA PHE A 14 -6.76 -34.74 27.35
C PHE A 14 -7.67 -33.59 26.85
N VAL A 15 -8.85 -33.43 27.48
CA VAL A 15 -9.76 -32.31 27.15
C VAL A 15 -9.11 -30.95 27.47
N ALA A 16 -8.42 -30.84 28.59
CA ALA A 16 -7.71 -29.61 28.93
C ALA A 16 -6.62 -29.26 27.90
N LEU A 17 -5.82 -30.25 27.46
CA LEU A 17 -4.80 -30.05 26.44
C LEU A 17 -5.36 -29.60 25.09
N ILE A 18 -6.52 -30.13 24.68
CA ILE A 18 -7.21 -29.70 23.44
C ILE A 18 -7.83 -28.32 23.60
N ALA A 19 -8.41 -28.01 24.75
CA ALA A 19 -9.09 -26.74 24.99
C ALA A 19 -8.11 -25.56 25.20
N THR A 20 -6.92 -25.82 25.76
CA THR A 20 -5.93 -24.76 26.06
C THR A 20 -5.55 -23.89 24.86
N PRO A 21 -5.19 -24.45 23.67
CA PRO A 21 -4.85 -23.62 22.52
C PRO A 21 -6.03 -22.77 22.01
N LEU A 22 -7.26 -23.31 22.09
CA LEU A 22 -8.47 -22.56 21.71
C LEU A 22 -8.74 -21.40 22.67
N VAL A 23 -8.60 -21.62 23.97
CA VAL A 23 -8.75 -20.60 25.00
C VAL A 23 -7.66 -19.54 24.88
N LEU A 24 -6.40 -19.94 24.69
CA LEU A 24 -5.28 -19.03 24.47
C LEU A 24 -5.47 -18.19 23.22
N LYS A 25 -5.90 -18.79 22.11
CA LYS A 25 -6.22 -18.08 20.85
C LYS A 25 -7.36 -17.07 21.03
N ARG A 26 -8.38 -17.41 21.82
CA ARG A 26 -9.49 -16.50 22.12
C ARG A 26 -9.05 -15.33 23.02
N LEU A 27 -8.22 -15.61 24.02
CA LEU A 27 -7.66 -14.58 24.90
C LEU A 27 -6.67 -13.64 24.18
N SER A 28 -5.83 -14.18 23.29
CA SER A 28 -4.92 -13.36 22.48
C SER A 28 -5.67 -12.50 21.47
N ARG A 29 -6.75 -13.01 20.88
CA ARG A 29 -7.61 -12.24 19.97
C ARG A 29 -8.32 -11.09 20.71
N ASN A 30 -8.78 -11.30 21.93
CA ASN A 30 -9.38 -10.25 22.75
C ASN A 30 -8.35 -9.21 23.21
N ARG A 31 -7.06 -9.59 23.38
CA ARG A 31 -5.97 -8.65 23.66
C ARG A 31 -5.60 -7.80 22.46
N ALA A 32 -5.62 -8.38 21.25
CA ALA A 32 -5.34 -7.63 20.01
C ALA A 32 -6.40 -6.57 19.68
N THR A 33 -7.63 -6.72 20.19
CA THR A 33 -8.71 -5.73 20.03
C THR A 33 -8.85 -4.76 21.22
N ALA A 34 -8.07 -4.95 22.28
CA ALA A 34 -8.03 -3.98 23.38
C ALA A 34 -7.36 -2.69 22.86
N LYS A 35 -8.10 -1.58 22.82
CA LYS A 35 -7.52 -0.26 22.55
C LYS A 35 -6.37 -0.06 23.53
N THR A 36 -5.16 0.03 23.01
CA THR A 36 -3.98 0.35 23.82
C THR A 36 -4.21 1.73 24.42
N ASP A 37 -4.12 1.84 25.74
CA ASP A 37 -4.23 3.14 26.41
C ASP A 37 -3.07 4.03 25.94
N PRO A 38 -3.36 5.19 25.31
CA PRO A 38 -2.32 6.12 24.84
C PRO A 38 -1.30 6.51 25.93
N SER A 39 -1.75 6.64 27.19
CA SER A 39 -0.89 7.01 28.32
C SER A 39 0.15 5.93 28.63
N SER A 40 -0.23 4.65 28.53
CA SER A 40 0.67 3.52 28.75
C SER A 40 1.69 3.37 27.60
N SER A 41 1.29 3.64 26.37
CA SER A 41 2.18 3.64 25.22
C SER A 41 3.17 4.80 25.28
N LEU A 42 2.70 6.01 25.60
CA LEU A 42 3.54 7.19 25.74
C LEU A 42 4.61 7.01 26.82
N SER A 43 4.23 6.44 28.00
CA SER A 43 5.17 6.21 29.10
C SER A 43 6.22 5.14 28.77
N ARG A 44 5.86 4.12 27.96
CA ARG A 44 6.73 3.01 27.63
C ARG A 44 7.64 3.28 26.43
N TYR A 45 7.11 3.97 25.40
CA TYR A 45 7.78 4.12 24.09
C TYR A 45 8.10 5.58 23.74
N GLY A 46 7.62 6.55 24.49
CA GLY A 46 7.78 7.97 24.19
C GLY A 46 6.85 8.48 23.08
N PHE A 47 6.04 7.62 22.48
CA PHE A 47 5.05 7.97 21.46
C PHE A 47 3.89 6.98 21.45
N TYR A 48 2.81 7.36 20.78
CA TYR A 48 1.72 6.45 20.39
C TYR A 48 1.20 6.82 19.00
N LEU A 49 0.59 5.84 18.32
CA LEU A 49 -0.06 6.05 17.03
C LEU A 49 -1.57 6.11 17.24
N GLN A 50 -2.20 7.03 16.54
CA GLN A 50 -3.65 7.20 16.53
C GLN A 50 -4.17 7.07 15.10
N GLU A 51 -5.25 6.32 14.91
CA GLU A 51 -5.98 6.24 13.65
C GLU A 51 -6.74 7.57 13.42
N VAL A 52 -6.44 8.24 12.31
CA VAL A 52 -6.99 9.55 11.96
C VAL A 52 -7.55 9.61 10.54
N SER A 53 -7.60 8.52 9.79
CA SER A 53 -7.97 8.53 8.38
C SER A 53 -9.35 9.16 8.13
N GLN A 54 -10.33 8.85 8.98
CA GLN A 54 -11.67 9.43 8.85
C GLN A 54 -11.70 10.94 9.14
N THR A 55 -10.99 11.40 10.18
CA THR A 55 -10.94 12.82 10.52
C THR A 55 -10.08 13.61 9.53
N ALA A 56 -9.08 12.97 8.96
CA ALA A 56 -8.23 13.52 7.91
C ALA A 56 -8.85 13.41 6.50
N ASN A 57 -10.05 12.83 6.37
CA ASN A 57 -10.71 12.59 5.08
C ASN A 57 -9.90 11.72 4.10
N VAL A 58 -9.05 10.83 4.61
CA VAL A 58 -8.31 9.84 3.81
C VAL A 58 -9.10 8.53 3.79
N ASN A 59 -10.12 8.48 2.93
CA ASN A 59 -11.00 7.33 2.80
C ASN A 59 -10.59 6.51 1.57
N PHE A 60 -9.71 5.53 1.76
CA PHE A 60 -9.25 4.65 0.70
C PHE A 60 -9.40 3.19 1.13
N LYS A 61 -9.87 2.37 0.20
CA LYS A 61 -9.94 0.93 0.39
C LYS A 61 -9.22 0.26 -0.76
N HIS A 62 -8.16 -0.47 -0.43
CA HIS A 62 -7.45 -1.27 -1.41
C HIS A 62 -8.31 -2.43 -1.91
N GLU A 63 -8.31 -2.63 -3.22
CA GLU A 63 -8.90 -3.76 -3.92
C GLU A 63 -7.76 -4.65 -4.43
N ALA A 64 -7.78 -5.92 -4.02
CA ALA A 64 -6.78 -6.89 -4.43
C ALA A 64 -6.93 -7.23 -5.93
N PRO A 65 -5.83 -7.59 -6.62
CA PRO A 65 -5.91 -8.04 -7.99
C PRO A 65 -6.70 -9.36 -8.10
N THR A 66 -7.44 -9.53 -9.18
CA THR A 66 -8.05 -10.81 -9.54
C THR A 66 -7.09 -11.56 -10.45
N LEU A 67 -6.51 -12.65 -9.94
CA LEU A 67 -5.58 -13.47 -10.66
C LEU A 67 -6.29 -14.68 -11.28
N ASP A 68 -5.56 -15.44 -12.13
CA ASP A 68 -6.06 -16.71 -12.69
C ASP A 68 -6.46 -17.66 -11.53
N HIS A 69 -7.63 -18.29 -11.65
CA HIS A 69 -8.17 -19.20 -10.63
C HIS A 69 -7.24 -20.33 -10.21
N ARG A 70 -6.27 -20.71 -11.08
CA ARG A 70 -5.23 -21.68 -10.71
C ARG A 70 -4.33 -21.19 -9.58
N LEU A 71 -4.34 -19.90 -9.29
CA LEU A 71 -3.58 -19.26 -8.22
C LEU A 71 -4.38 -19.05 -6.92
N ASP A 72 -5.65 -19.47 -6.86
CA ASP A 72 -6.53 -19.28 -5.69
C ASP A 72 -5.90 -19.77 -4.39
N HIS A 73 -5.09 -20.84 -4.46
CA HIS A 73 -4.43 -21.42 -3.30
C HIS A 73 -3.33 -20.54 -2.69
N ILE A 74 -2.81 -19.57 -3.43
CA ILE A 74 -1.83 -18.58 -2.95
C ILE A 74 -2.41 -17.17 -2.77
N MET A 75 -3.68 -16.95 -3.11
CA MET A 75 -4.31 -15.64 -2.97
C MET A 75 -4.20 -15.02 -1.58
N PRO A 76 -4.29 -15.77 -0.47
CA PRO A 76 -4.10 -15.18 0.86
C PRO A 76 -2.71 -14.56 1.07
N GLN A 77 -1.70 -15.02 0.33
CA GLN A 77 -0.33 -14.51 0.39
C GLN A 77 -0.12 -13.30 -0.53
N VAL A 78 -0.85 -13.23 -1.64
CA VAL A 78 -0.66 -12.19 -2.66
C VAL A 78 -1.74 -11.11 -2.68
N ALA A 79 -2.80 -11.27 -1.89
CA ALA A 79 -3.94 -10.35 -1.85
C ALA A 79 -3.58 -8.91 -1.40
N SER A 80 -2.42 -8.71 -0.76
CA SER A 80 -1.91 -7.39 -0.37
C SER A 80 -0.95 -6.76 -1.40
N MET A 81 -0.72 -7.42 -2.53
CA MET A 81 0.15 -6.87 -3.58
C MET A 81 -0.44 -5.56 -4.11
N GLY A 82 0.45 -4.57 -4.31
CA GLY A 82 0.09 -3.27 -4.86
C GLY A 82 -0.63 -2.32 -3.91
N ALA A 83 -0.79 -2.67 -2.64
CA ALA A 83 -1.20 -1.75 -1.59
C ALA A 83 0.01 -0.89 -1.18
N ALA A 84 0.24 0.20 -1.88
CA ALA A 84 1.36 1.10 -1.61
C ALA A 84 0.89 2.54 -1.42
N VAL A 85 1.67 3.29 -0.63
CA VAL A 85 1.51 4.72 -0.45
C VAL A 85 2.86 5.41 -0.65
N SER A 86 2.85 6.49 -1.42
CA SER A 86 3.99 7.40 -1.58
C SER A 86 3.66 8.74 -0.94
N VAL A 87 4.69 9.38 -0.38
CA VAL A 87 4.62 10.75 0.15
C VAL A 87 5.35 11.65 -0.84
N VAL A 88 4.71 12.72 -1.27
CA VAL A 88 5.20 13.65 -2.30
C VAL A 88 4.63 15.05 -2.04
N ASP A 89 5.34 16.08 -2.42
CA ASP A 89 4.81 17.46 -2.53
C ASP A 89 4.64 17.77 -4.04
N PHE A 90 3.57 17.20 -4.64
CA PHE A 90 3.43 17.23 -6.11
C PHE A 90 3.23 18.63 -6.69
N ASN A 91 2.71 19.56 -5.89
CA ASN A 91 2.37 20.92 -6.31
C ASN A 91 3.33 21.99 -5.77
N ARG A 92 4.37 21.56 -5.01
CA ARG A 92 5.40 22.41 -4.40
C ARG A 92 4.84 23.51 -3.48
N ASP A 93 3.78 23.19 -2.74
CA ASP A 93 3.22 24.11 -1.75
C ASP A 93 3.88 23.99 -0.36
N GLY A 94 4.85 23.08 -0.21
CA GLY A 94 5.61 22.83 1.01
C GLY A 94 4.94 21.86 1.97
N TRP A 95 3.82 21.22 1.57
CA TRP A 95 3.10 20.24 2.35
C TRP A 95 3.12 18.88 1.66
N SER A 96 3.30 17.85 2.45
CA SER A 96 3.31 16.50 1.90
C SER A 96 1.90 16.00 1.58
N ASP A 97 1.75 15.47 0.38
CA ASP A 97 0.58 14.79 -0.16
C ASP A 97 0.77 13.28 -0.14
N LEU A 98 -0.29 12.51 -0.36
CA LEU A 98 -0.26 11.06 -0.34
C LEU A 98 -0.80 10.49 -1.65
N TYR A 99 0.02 9.77 -2.40
CA TYR A 99 -0.46 8.98 -3.52
C TYR A 99 -0.62 7.52 -3.13
N VAL A 100 -1.82 6.96 -3.32
CA VAL A 100 -2.17 5.61 -2.88
C VAL A 100 -2.58 4.76 -4.08
N THR A 101 -1.94 3.60 -4.23
CA THR A 101 -2.21 2.70 -5.35
C THR A 101 -3.25 1.65 -5.01
N ASN A 102 -4.04 1.29 -6.02
CA ASN A 102 -4.99 0.19 -6.00
C ASN A 102 -4.56 -0.89 -7.01
N SER A 103 -4.98 -2.14 -6.81
CA SER A 103 -4.53 -3.27 -7.63
C SER A 103 -5.69 -4.09 -8.23
N GLY A 104 -6.93 -3.66 -8.04
CA GLY A 104 -8.07 -4.24 -8.76
C GLY A 104 -8.09 -3.75 -10.20
N GLU A 105 -8.39 -4.63 -11.17
CA GLU A 105 -8.62 -4.20 -12.55
C GLU A 105 -9.81 -3.24 -12.60
N GLY A 106 -9.63 -2.07 -13.22
CA GLY A 106 -10.61 -0.98 -13.23
C GLY A 106 -10.72 -0.18 -11.94
N SER A 107 -10.00 -0.56 -10.87
CA SER A 107 -9.97 0.23 -9.63
C SER A 107 -9.11 1.48 -9.78
N LYS A 108 -9.44 2.53 -9.02
CA LYS A 108 -8.77 3.83 -9.11
C LYS A 108 -7.71 3.99 -8.03
N ASN A 109 -6.60 4.61 -8.41
CA ASN A 109 -5.64 5.16 -7.46
C ASN A 109 -6.17 6.50 -6.92
N ALA A 110 -5.59 6.98 -5.81
CA ALA A 110 -5.96 8.26 -5.20
C ALA A 110 -4.73 9.14 -4.96
N LEU A 111 -4.87 10.45 -5.14
CA LEU A 111 -3.90 11.45 -4.73
C LEU A 111 -4.57 12.39 -3.72
N PHE A 112 -4.24 12.21 -2.46
CA PHE A 112 -4.75 13.00 -1.36
C PHE A 112 -3.89 14.24 -1.17
N LYS A 113 -4.37 15.37 -1.73
CA LYS A 113 -3.75 16.67 -1.53
C LYS A 113 -3.98 17.15 -0.09
N ASN A 114 -2.93 17.62 0.56
CA ASN A 114 -2.99 18.20 1.90
C ASN A 114 -3.67 19.58 1.87
N ASN A 115 -4.71 19.78 2.69
CA ASN A 115 -5.44 21.05 2.78
C ASN A 115 -4.85 22.01 3.81
N HIS A 116 -3.72 21.69 4.44
CA HIS A 116 -3.00 22.50 5.46
C HIS A 116 -3.76 22.65 6.80
N ASP A 117 -4.86 21.94 6.98
CA ASP A 117 -5.71 21.99 8.19
C ASP A 117 -5.81 20.62 8.90
N GLY A 118 -4.98 19.65 8.45
CA GLY A 118 -5.00 18.26 8.93
C GLY A 118 -5.98 17.37 8.18
N SER A 119 -6.62 17.88 7.14
CA SER A 119 -7.46 17.13 6.23
C SER A 119 -6.85 17.04 4.82
N PHE A 120 -7.39 16.13 4.00
CA PHE A 120 -6.95 15.88 2.64
C PHE A 120 -8.13 15.87 1.67
N THR A 121 -7.84 16.14 0.39
CA THR A 121 -8.80 16.06 -0.72
C THR A 121 -8.22 15.15 -1.81
N ASP A 122 -8.97 14.14 -2.25
CA ASP A 122 -8.57 13.31 -3.40
C ASP A 122 -8.71 14.12 -4.71
N VAL A 123 -7.60 14.35 -5.38
CA VAL A 123 -7.51 15.11 -6.64
C VAL A 123 -7.02 14.26 -7.82
N ALA A 124 -6.82 12.94 -7.63
CA ALA A 124 -6.24 12.08 -8.66
C ALA A 124 -7.03 12.06 -9.96
N ALA A 125 -8.35 12.12 -9.89
CA ALA A 125 -9.22 12.11 -11.08
C ALA A 125 -9.09 13.41 -11.89
N ASP A 126 -9.05 14.55 -11.22
CA ASP A 126 -8.93 15.87 -11.84
C ASP A 126 -7.56 16.05 -12.50
N LEU A 127 -6.52 15.44 -11.92
CA LEU A 127 -5.14 15.51 -12.41
C LEU A 127 -4.81 14.39 -13.43
N GLY A 128 -5.72 13.44 -13.69
CA GLY A 128 -5.58 12.42 -14.73
C GLY A 128 -4.77 11.19 -14.35
N ILE A 129 -4.54 10.93 -13.05
CA ILE A 129 -3.74 9.81 -12.53
C ILE A 129 -4.52 8.84 -11.62
N ALA A 130 -5.86 8.91 -11.64
CA ALA A 130 -6.69 7.97 -10.90
C ALA A 130 -6.94 6.67 -11.68
N ASP A 131 -7.35 6.79 -12.95
CA ASP A 131 -7.86 5.69 -13.77
C ASP A 131 -6.73 5.03 -14.59
N VAL A 132 -5.81 4.40 -13.90
CA VAL A 132 -4.57 3.83 -14.44
C VAL A 132 -4.57 2.29 -14.51
N ASN A 133 -5.54 1.61 -13.85
CA ASN A 133 -5.65 0.15 -13.84
C ASN A 133 -6.65 -0.34 -14.90
N GLN A 134 -6.52 0.15 -16.12
CA GLN A 134 -7.40 -0.19 -17.23
C GLN A 134 -7.32 -1.68 -17.61
N PRO A 135 -8.43 -2.32 -18.02
CA PRO A 135 -8.45 -3.68 -18.49
C PRO A 135 -7.35 -3.96 -19.54
N GLY A 136 -6.59 -5.04 -19.35
CA GLY A 136 -5.51 -5.44 -20.25
C GLY A 136 -4.23 -4.62 -20.16
N THR A 137 -4.13 -3.63 -19.26
CA THR A 137 -2.87 -2.88 -19.02
C THR A 137 -2.12 -3.33 -17.76
N GLY A 138 -2.73 -4.25 -17.00
CA GLY A 138 -2.22 -4.69 -15.71
C GLY A 138 -2.63 -3.76 -14.57
N VAL A 139 -2.10 -4.02 -13.38
CA VAL A 139 -2.50 -3.35 -12.14
C VAL A 139 -1.31 -2.70 -11.44
N SER A 140 -1.55 -1.60 -10.75
CA SER A 140 -0.52 -0.87 -10.02
C SER A 140 0.04 -1.71 -8.88
N MET A 141 1.37 -1.71 -8.76
CA MET A 141 2.11 -2.35 -7.68
C MET A 141 2.69 -1.33 -6.71
N GLY A 142 2.90 -0.12 -7.18
CA GLY A 142 3.36 1.02 -6.40
C GLY A 142 3.81 2.17 -7.30
N SER A 143 4.34 3.22 -6.67
CA SER A 143 4.80 4.42 -7.34
C SER A 143 6.11 4.93 -6.77
N VAL A 144 6.90 5.58 -7.60
CA VAL A 144 8.06 6.38 -7.20
C VAL A 144 7.99 7.74 -7.88
N TRP A 145 8.44 8.76 -7.15
CA TRP A 145 8.37 10.14 -7.57
C TRP A 145 9.78 10.69 -7.73
N GLY A 146 9.99 11.53 -8.75
CA GLY A 146 11.27 12.15 -9.02
C GLY A 146 11.18 13.10 -10.21
N ASP A 147 11.87 14.22 -10.12
CA ASP A 147 11.99 15.24 -11.17
C ASP A 147 12.99 14.75 -12.23
N TYR A 148 12.49 13.95 -13.21
CA TYR A 148 13.38 13.29 -14.19
C TYR A 148 13.88 14.24 -15.29
N ASP A 149 13.20 15.37 -15.49
CA ASP A 149 13.57 16.35 -16.53
C ASP A 149 14.11 17.68 -15.97
N ASN A 150 14.26 17.76 -14.63
CA ASN A 150 14.82 18.90 -13.90
C ASN A 150 13.99 20.20 -14.08
N ASP A 151 12.67 20.09 -14.21
CA ASP A 151 11.77 21.26 -14.27
C ASP A 151 11.37 21.78 -12.87
N GLY A 152 11.72 21.02 -11.84
CA GLY A 152 11.51 21.33 -10.44
C GLY A 152 10.25 20.71 -9.84
N TYR A 153 9.44 19.96 -10.59
CA TYR A 153 8.29 19.23 -10.10
C TYR A 153 8.54 17.72 -10.13
N GLU A 154 8.13 17.01 -9.10
CA GLU A 154 8.31 15.56 -9.08
C GLU A 154 7.29 14.90 -10.00
N ASP A 155 7.80 14.06 -10.91
CA ASP A 155 7.05 13.25 -11.85
C ASP A 155 6.66 11.91 -11.25
N LEU A 156 5.62 11.28 -11.80
CA LEU A 156 5.10 10.02 -11.31
C LEU A 156 5.52 8.85 -12.22
N PHE A 157 6.25 7.89 -11.67
CA PHE A 157 6.42 6.58 -12.26
C PHE A 157 5.60 5.53 -11.51
N LEU A 158 4.69 4.86 -12.24
CA LEU A 158 3.91 3.73 -11.76
C LEU A 158 4.55 2.42 -12.22
N TYR A 159 5.07 1.64 -11.28
CA TYR A 159 5.44 0.28 -11.58
C TYR A 159 4.25 -0.65 -11.37
N LYS A 160 4.07 -1.57 -12.32
CA LYS A 160 2.86 -2.38 -12.43
C LYS A 160 3.20 -3.85 -12.59
N TRP A 161 2.31 -4.71 -12.21
CA TRP A 161 2.21 -6.01 -12.83
C TRP A 161 1.45 -5.81 -14.14
N GLY A 162 2.20 -5.55 -15.20
CA GLY A 162 1.62 -5.12 -16.45
C GLY A 162 2.52 -4.10 -17.17
N ARG A 163 1.89 -3.15 -17.82
CA ARG A 163 2.54 -2.04 -18.51
C ARG A 163 2.87 -0.93 -17.53
N PRO A 164 4.15 -0.64 -17.24
CA PRO A 164 4.52 0.49 -16.39
C PRO A 164 4.15 1.81 -17.07
N GLU A 165 3.94 2.86 -16.29
CA GLU A 165 3.51 4.15 -16.81
C GLU A 165 4.33 5.28 -16.21
N LEU A 166 4.74 6.24 -17.06
CA LEU A 166 5.41 7.47 -16.68
C LEU A 166 4.52 8.65 -17.01
N TYR A 167 4.37 9.54 -16.04
CA TYR A 167 3.61 10.78 -16.14
C TYR A 167 4.50 11.97 -15.79
N HIS A 168 4.55 12.93 -16.68
CA HIS A 168 5.16 14.23 -16.43
C HIS A 168 4.18 15.12 -15.64
N ASN A 169 4.69 15.83 -14.66
CA ASN A 169 3.94 16.73 -13.80
C ASN A 169 3.93 18.14 -14.37
N ASP A 170 2.87 18.54 -15.00
CA ASP A 170 2.70 19.86 -15.61
C ASP A 170 2.50 20.93 -14.50
N ALA A 171 3.56 21.22 -13.74
CA ALA A 171 3.63 22.24 -12.67
C ALA A 171 2.52 22.12 -11.61
N GLY A 172 2.19 20.90 -11.19
CA GLY A 172 1.16 20.61 -10.18
C GLY A 172 -0.28 20.80 -10.65
N GLN A 173 -0.50 21.12 -11.94
CA GLN A 173 -1.82 21.42 -12.49
C GLN A 173 -2.47 20.21 -13.19
N LYS A 174 -1.65 19.29 -13.68
CA LYS A 174 -2.05 18.13 -14.46
C LYS A 174 -0.90 17.14 -14.56
N PHE A 175 -1.18 15.88 -14.86
CA PHE A 175 -0.17 14.90 -15.24
C PHE A 175 -0.38 14.46 -16.69
N SER A 176 0.66 14.59 -17.51
CA SER A 176 0.67 14.19 -18.91
C SER A 176 1.38 12.85 -19.06
N ARG A 177 0.69 11.83 -19.62
CA ARG A 177 1.28 10.51 -19.81
C ARG A 177 2.32 10.55 -20.92
N VAL A 178 3.56 10.16 -20.59
CA VAL A 178 4.72 10.17 -21.50
C VAL A 178 5.33 8.78 -21.71
N THR A 179 4.66 7.74 -21.22
CA THR A 179 5.08 6.32 -21.25
C THR A 179 5.61 5.87 -22.62
N GLU A 180 4.93 6.24 -23.71
CA GLU A 180 5.29 5.83 -25.07
C GLU A 180 6.63 6.41 -25.53
N LYS A 181 6.98 7.59 -25.04
CA LYS A 181 8.23 8.28 -25.40
C LYS A 181 9.40 7.83 -24.53
N ALA A 182 9.11 7.26 -23.36
CA ALA A 182 10.12 6.89 -22.37
C ALA A 182 10.83 5.55 -22.67
N GLY A 183 10.43 4.81 -23.74
CA GLY A 183 11.06 3.53 -24.09
C GLY A 183 10.87 2.43 -23.05
N LEU A 184 9.84 2.51 -22.22
CA LEU A 184 9.54 1.54 -21.17
C LEU A 184 9.14 0.17 -21.74
N PRO A 185 9.35 -0.95 -20.99
CA PRO A 185 8.94 -2.28 -21.44
C PRO A 185 7.43 -2.36 -21.63
N ALA A 186 7.00 -3.10 -22.65
CA ALA A 186 5.58 -3.27 -22.97
C ALA A 186 4.80 -4.01 -21.85
N TRP A 187 5.49 -4.90 -21.11
CA TRP A 187 4.95 -5.66 -20.00
C TRP A 187 6.06 -6.08 -19.05
N VAL A 188 5.83 -5.97 -17.75
CA VAL A 188 6.78 -6.40 -16.71
C VAL A 188 6.03 -6.80 -15.45
N ASN A 189 6.58 -7.74 -14.69
CA ASN A 189 6.14 -7.99 -13.30
C ASN A 189 7.03 -7.20 -12.36
N ALA A 190 6.74 -5.90 -12.20
CA ALA A 190 7.57 -5.04 -11.40
C ALA A 190 7.13 -5.03 -9.93
N ASN A 191 8.08 -5.25 -9.03
CA ASN A 191 7.87 -5.25 -7.58
C ASN A 191 8.51 -4.04 -6.89
N THR A 192 9.41 -3.34 -7.56
CA THR A 192 10.09 -2.16 -7.02
C THR A 192 10.60 -1.28 -8.15
N ALA A 193 10.74 0.01 -7.84
CA ALA A 193 11.42 0.97 -8.69
C ALA A 193 12.17 1.99 -7.83
N VAL A 194 13.19 2.62 -8.38
CA VAL A 194 13.92 3.70 -7.72
C VAL A 194 14.50 4.67 -8.76
N TRP A 195 14.43 5.95 -8.45
CA TRP A 195 15.12 7.01 -9.17
C TRP A 195 16.49 7.26 -8.54
N PHE A 196 17.53 7.39 -9.37
CA PHE A 196 18.88 7.79 -8.92
C PHE A 196 19.70 8.19 -10.14
N ASP A 197 20.68 9.06 -9.93
CA ASP A 197 21.64 9.47 -10.96
C ASP A 197 22.78 8.44 -10.98
N TYR A 198 22.69 7.46 -11.90
CA TYR A 198 23.61 6.33 -11.98
C TYR A 198 24.99 6.74 -12.48
N ASP A 199 25.05 7.57 -13.51
CA ASP A 199 26.29 7.95 -14.19
C ASP A 199 26.81 9.35 -13.79
N ARG A 200 26.07 10.03 -12.90
CA ARG A 200 26.37 11.36 -12.36
C ARG A 200 26.36 12.46 -13.43
N ASP A 201 25.44 12.36 -14.35
CA ASP A 201 25.21 13.38 -15.39
C ASP A 201 24.23 14.49 -14.95
N GLY A 202 23.68 14.38 -13.75
CA GLY A 202 22.73 15.34 -13.17
C GLY A 202 21.28 15.08 -13.57
N ARG A 203 20.99 13.93 -14.19
CA ARG A 203 19.63 13.47 -14.51
C ARG A 203 19.30 12.22 -13.75
N LEU A 204 18.02 12.00 -13.50
CA LEU A 204 17.58 10.80 -12.83
C LEU A 204 17.45 9.64 -13.83
N ASP A 205 18.09 8.53 -13.49
CA ASP A 205 17.90 7.23 -14.11
C ASP A 205 16.82 6.44 -13.35
N LEU A 206 16.19 5.52 -14.03
CA LEU A 206 15.17 4.64 -13.45
C LEU A 206 15.66 3.20 -13.39
N PHE A 207 15.78 2.65 -12.19
CA PHE A 207 15.93 1.21 -11.99
C PHE A 207 14.58 0.58 -11.72
N LEU A 208 14.26 -0.49 -12.45
CA LEU A 208 13.04 -1.27 -12.32
C LEU A 208 13.39 -2.72 -12.02
N GLY A 209 12.92 -3.24 -10.87
CA GLY A 209 13.10 -4.62 -10.42
C GLY A 209 11.79 -5.40 -10.43
N GLY A 210 11.87 -6.69 -10.85
CA GLY A 210 10.71 -7.58 -10.92
C GLY A 210 11.07 -9.05 -10.85
#